data_eb3f509c39647d2dfa5a7bb392621bd6
#
_entry.id   eb3f509c39647d2dfa5a7bb392621bd6
#
_cell.length_a   1.000
_cell.length_b   1.000
_cell.length_c   1.000
_cell.angle_alpha   90.00
_cell.angle_beta   90.00
_cell.angle_gamma   90.00
#
_symmetry.space_group_name_H-M   'P 1'
#
loop_
_entity.id
_entity.type
_entity.pdbx_description
1 polymer ?
#
loop_
_entity_poly.entity_id
_entity_poly.type
_entity_poly.pdbx_seq_one_letter_code
_entity_poly.pdbx_strand_id
1 'polypeptide(L)'
;ISGGTGMDSFNHFQSDYYPEHVEAGTHNMTGIASLKAGVCYLMKYQDEKSKYTNELVEFLYDGLKNIPQVVLYGDFKERTPILAFNIQGMDSFQVADLLNNKYDIAIRCGTHCAPLMHQHLNTVKSGIVRVSLSFMNTKEEIQFFIKAIKEISEGNYDN
;
A
#
# COMPACT_ATOMS: atom_id res chain seq x y z
N ILE A 1 4.11 14.86 -27.38
CA ILE A 1 3.55 13.51 -27.52
C ILE A 1 3.80 13.07 -28.97
N SER A 2 4.15 11.81 -29.16
CA SER A 2 4.40 11.27 -30.52
C SER A 2 3.54 10.02 -30.71
N GLY A 3 3.05 9.85 -31.98
CA GLY A 3 2.18 8.75 -32.39
C GLY A 3 1.33 9.17 -33.58
N GLY A 4 0.38 8.33 -33.99
CA GLY A 4 -0.56 8.67 -35.03
C GLY A 4 -1.46 9.83 -34.62
N THR A 5 -1.69 10.78 -35.54
CA THR A 5 -2.54 11.96 -35.30
C THR A 5 -4.02 11.60 -35.10
N GLY A 6 -4.44 10.44 -35.63
CA GLY A 6 -5.84 9.99 -35.59
C GLY A 6 -6.81 10.77 -36.47
N MET A 7 -6.45 11.99 -36.86
CA MET A 7 -7.32 12.91 -37.65
C MET A 7 -6.67 13.42 -38.96
N ASP A 8 -5.37 13.64 -38.94
CA ASP A 8 -4.64 14.20 -40.07
C ASP A 8 -3.40 13.35 -40.40
N SER A 9 -3.59 12.30 -41.17
CA SER A 9 -2.56 11.31 -41.48
C SER A 9 -1.42 11.83 -42.34
N PHE A 10 -1.59 12.98 -43.02
CA PHE A 10 -0.57 13.59 -43.85
C PHE A 10 0.26 14.66 -43.13
N ASN A 11 -0.13 15.01 -41.91
CA ASN A 11 0.61 15.96 -41.09
C ASN A 11 1.74 15.24 -40.34
N HIS A 12 2.95 15.79 -40.39
CA HIS A 12 4.11 15.27 -39.65
C HIS A 12 4.10 15.63 -38.16
N PHE A 13 3.26 16.56 -37.74
CA PHE A 13 3.14 17.07 -36.40
C PHE A 13 1.75 16.77 -35.84
N GLN A 14 1.68 16.64 -34.50
CA GLN A 14 0.41 16.51 -33.83
C GLN A 14 -0.41 17.79 -34.00
N SER A 15 -1.74 17.67 -33.96
CA SER A 15 -2.65 18.81 -34.04
C SER A 15 -2.35 19.85 -32.95
N ASP A 16 -2.55 21.13 -33.24
CA ASP A 16 -2.48 22.22 -32.26
C ASP A 16 -3.79 22.37 -31.46
N TYR A 17 -4.83 21.65 -31.83
CA TYR A 17 -6.14 21.72 -31.16
C TYR A 17 -6.26 20.67 -30.05
N TYR A 18 -6.87 21.04 -28.95
CA TYR A 18 -7.27 20.14 -27.90
C TYR A 18 -8.64 19.52 -28.16
N PRO A 19 -8.89 18.23 -27.83
CA PRO A 19 -7.97 17.35 -27.08
C PRO A 19 -6.89 16.65 -27.94
N GLU A 20 -6.94 16.71 -29.25
CA GLU A 20 -6.10 15.97 -30.19
C GLU A 20 -4.62 16.18 -29.95
N HIS A 21 -4.23 17.39 -29.52
CA HIS A 21 -2.83 17.74 -29.24
C HIS A 21 -2.18 16.83 -28.22
N VAL A 22 -2.94 16.33 -27.25
CA VAL A 22 -2.45 15.47 -26.15
C VAL A 22 -2.83 14.01 -26.30
N GLU A 23 -3.59 13.66 -27.33
CA GLU A 23 -4.04 12.31 -27.61
C GLU A 23 -3.37 11.76 -28.85
N ALA A 24 -2.54 10.72 -28.72
CA ALA A 24 -1.85 10.09 -29.83
C ALA A 24 -2.36 8.67 -30.05
N GLY A 25 -2.77 8.37 -31.29
CA GLY A 25 -3.24 7.04 -31.68
C GLY A 25 -4.66 6.71 -31.21
N THR A 26 -5.01 5.44 -31.30
CA THR A 26 -6.34 4.95 -30.91
C THR A 26 -6.51 4.96 -29.38
N HIS A 27 -7.63 5.51 -28.91
CA HIS A 27 -7.95 5.56 -27.50
C HIS A 27 -8.04 4.17 -26.87
N ASN A 28 -7.57 4.04 -25.64
CA ASN A 28 -7.74 2.83 -24.83
C ASN A 28 -9.17 2.71 -24.31
N MET A 29 -10.12 2.37 -25.19
CA MET A 29 -11.54 2.28 -24.85
C MET A 29 -11.82 1.28 -23.74
N THR A 30 -11.10 0.18 -23.71
CA THR A 30 -11.23 -0.85 -22.64
C THR A 30 -10.78 -0.29 -21.31
N GLY A 31 -9.65 0.43 -21.26
CA GLY A 31 -9.17 1.08 -20.05
C GLY A 31 -10.14 2.17 -19.55
N ILE A 32 -10.71 2.96 -20.45
CA ILE A 32 -11.70 3.99 -20.10
C ILE A 32 -12.97 3.35 -19.53
N ALA A 33 -13.46 2.27 -20.15
CA ALA A 33 -14.63 1.55 -19.65
C ALA A 33 -14.37 0.93 -18.27
N SER A 34 -13.20 0.35 -18.06
CA SER A 34 -12.77 -0.22 -16.77
C SER A 34 -12.66 0.86 -15.69
N LEU A 35 -12.06 2.00 -16.01
CA LEU A 35 -11.97 3.15 -15.11
C LEU A 35 -13.36 3.64 -14.70
N LYS A 36 -14.28 3.80 -15.66
CA LYS A 36 -15.67 4.18 -15.37
C LYS A 36 -16.32 3.21 -14.39
N ALA A 37 -16.20 1.90 -14.62
CA ALA A 37 -16.76 0.89 -13.72
C ALA A 37 -16.17 0.98 -12.31
N GLY A 38 -14.85 1.16 -12.19
CA GLY A 38 -14.16 1.34 -10.90
C GLY A 38 -14.61 2.60 -10.16
N VAL A 39 -14.72 3.74 -10.85
CA VAL A 39 -15.20 4.99 -10.26
C VAL A 39 -16.66 4.87 -9.78
N CYS A 40 -17.55 4.32 -10.58
CA CYS A 40 -18.94 4.09 -10.19
C CYS A 40 -19.05 3.18 -8.96
N TYR A 41 -18.22 2.15 -8.88
CA TYR A 41 -18.15 1.26 -7.73
C TYR A 41 -17.68 1.98 -6.47
N LEU A 42 -16.62 2.79 -6.56
CA LEU A 42 -16.12 3.58 -5.44
C LEU A 42 -17.18 4.57 -4.96
N MET A 43 -17.78 5.34 -5.87
CA MET A 43 -18.84 6.31 -5.51
C MET A 43 -20.00 5.66 -4.75
N LYS A 44 -20.32 4.39 -5.05
CA LYS A 44 -21.43 3.68 -4.40
C LYS A 44 -21.08 3.14 -3.02
N TYR A 45 -19.83 2.71 -2.81
CA TYR A 45 -19.46 1.90 -1.65
C TYR A 45 -18.35 2.51 -0.79
N GLN A 46 -17.84 3.70 -1.14
CA GLN A 46 -16.66 4.28 -0.48
C GLN A 46 -16.84 4.44 1.03
N ASP A 47 -17.98 4.95 1.48
CA ASP A 47 -18.20 5.27 2.90
C ASP A 47 -18.23 3.98 3.74
N GLU A 48 -18.98 2.97 3.30
CA GLU A 48 -19.05 1.66 3.96
C GLU A 48 -17.67 0.99 4.04
N LYS A 49 -16.96 0.99 2.91
CA LYS A 49 -15.65 0.36 2.80
C LYS A 49 -14.58 1.10 3.60
N SER A 50 -14.61 2.41 3.63
CA SER A 50 -13.70 3.22 4.44
C SER A 50 -13.93 2.97 5.93
N LYS A 51 -15.18 2.89 6.38
CA LYS A 51 -15.50 2.57 7.76
C LYS A 51 -14.96 1.19 8.16
N TYR A 52 -15.26 0.17 7.37
CA TYR A 52 -14.77 -1.18 7.63
C TYR A 52 -13.24 -1.27 7.65
N THR A 53 -12.57 -0.62 6.70
CA THR A 53 -11.11 -0.63 6.64
C THR A 53 -10.48 0.11 7.82
N ASN A 54 -11.13 1.18 8.32
CA ASN A 54 -10.69 1.86 9.54
C ASN A 54 -10.84 0.96 10.78
N GLU A 55 -11.93 0.21 10.89
CA GLU A 55 -12.10 -0.79 11.96
C GLU A 55 -10.99 -1.86 11.93
N LEU A 56 -10.60 -2.32 10.73
CA LEU A 56 -9.50 -3.28 10.58
C LEU A 56 -8.14 -2.69 11.02
N VAL A 57 -7.84 -1.44 10.64
CA VAL A 57 -6.56 -0.83 11.02
C VAL A 57 -6.51 -0.49 12.52
N GLU A 58 -7.62 -0.15 13.13
CA GLU A 58 -7.72 0.01 14.59
C GLU A 58 -7.45 -1.31 15.30
N PHE A 59 -8.09 -2.38 14.84
CA PHE A 59 -7.87 -3.71 15.39
C PHE A 59 -6.41 -4.16 15.25
N LEU A 60 -5.78 -3.90 14.10
CA LEU A 60 -4.35 -4.18 13.90
C LEU A 60 -3.47 -3.36 14.86
N TYR A 61 -3.73 -2.06 14.97
CA TYR A 61 -2.98 -1.18 15.86
C TYR A 61 -3.06 -1.67 17.32
N ASP A 62 -4.27 -1.97 17.79
CA ASP A 62 -4.50 -2.45 19.15
C ASP A 62 -3.79 -3.77 19.43
N GLY A 63 -3.70 -4.64 18.44
CA GLY A 63 -2.94 -5.89 18.55
C GLY A 63 -1.43 -5.67 18.63
N LEU A 64 -0.90 -4.80 17.79
CA LEU A 64 0.55 -4.57 17.70
C LEU A 64 1.09 -3.69 18.83
N LYS A 65 0.35 -2.70 19.33
CA LYS A 65 0.82 -1.79 20.39
C LYS A 65 1.14 -2.50 21.72
N ASN A 66 0.58 -3.68 21.93
CA ASN A 66 0.78 -4.46 23.15
C ASN A 66 1.97 -5.44 23.05
N ILE A 67 2.67 -5.49 21.91
CA ILE A 67 3.88 -6.30 21.74
C ILE A 67 5.09 -5.43 22.09
N PRO A 68 5.84 -5.71 23.18
CA PRO A 68 6.88 -4.80 23.69
C PRO A 68 8.00 -4.49 22.69
N GLN A 69 8.31 -5.43 21.78
CA GLN A 69 9.37 -5.30 20.81
C GLN A 69 8.94 -4.52 19.56
N VAL A 70 7.64 -4.23 19.39
CA VAL A 70 7.12 -3.52 18.23
C VAL A 70 7.20 -2.02 18.45
N VAL A 71 7.78 -1.32 17.49
CA VAL A 71 7.83 0.15 17.43
C VAL A 71 6.89 0.61 16.35
N LEU A 72 5.82 1.29 16.71
CA LEU A 72 4.83 1.86 15.80
C LEU A 72 5.22 3.30 15.40
N TYR A 73 5.00 3.67 14.14
CA TYR A 73 5.30 5.00 13.61
C TYR A 73 4.03 5.74 13.20
N GLY A 74 4.04 7.05 13.39
CA GLY A 74 2.96 7.96 13.02
C GLY A 74 1.88 8.12 14.08
N ASP A 75 1.01 9.12 13.90
CA ASP A 75 -0.15 9.37 14.77
C ASP A 75 -1.29 8.44 14.37
N PHE A 76 -1.98 7.88 15.38
CA PHE A 76 -3.10 6.96 15.15
C PHE A 76 -4.42 7.70 14.84
N LYS A 77 -4.59 8.95 15.23
CA LYS A 77 -5.87 9.64 15.20
C LYS A 77 -6.37 10.00 13.80
N GLU A 78 -5.44 10.27 12.87
CA GLU A 78 -5.77 10.68 11.50
C GLU A 78 -4.92 9.90 10.50
N ARG A 79 -5.32 8.66 10.17
CA ARG A 79 -4.57 7.84 9.21
C ARG A 79 -5.45 7.22 8.15
N THR A 80 -4.84 6.99 7.03
CA THR A 80 -5.31 6.02 6.04
C THR A 80 -5.16 4.61 6.59
N PRO A 81 -5.75 3.58 5.96
CA PRO A 81 -5.62 2.18 6.41
C PRO A 81 -4.20 1.61 6.19
N ILE A 82 -3.22 2.35 6.63
CA ILE A 82 -1.79 2.04 6.56
C ILE A 82 -1.19 2.10 7.96
N LEU A 83 -0.44 1.07 8.33
CA LEU A 83 0.33 1.02 9.56
C LEU A 83 1.80 0.78 9.25
N ALA A 84 2.67 1.58 9.87
CA ALA A 84 4.12 1.46 9.76
C ALA A 84 4.71 1.04 11.11
N PHE A 85 5.59 0.04 11.11
CA PHE A 85 6.21 -0.46 12.32
C PHE A 85 7.60 -1.06 12.05
N ASN A 86 8.36 -1.29 13.12
CA ASN A 86 9.54 -2.15 13.14
C ASN A 86 9.51 -3.07 14.36
N ILE A 87 10.31 -4.14 14.33
CA ILE A 87 10.61 -4.99 15.49
C ILE A 87 12.01 -4.62 15.96
N GLN A 88 12.18 -4.36 17.26
CA GLN A 88 13.46 -3.99 17.85
C GLN A 88 14.53 -5.07 17.56
N GLY A 89 15.70 -4.63 17.12
CA GLY A 89 16.81 -5.54 16.82
C GLY A 89 16.75 -6.22 15.44
N MET A 90 15.70 -5.98 14.65
CA MET A 90 15.57 -6.51 13.29
C MET A 90 15.45 -5.38 12.27
N ASP A 91 16.02 -5.55 11.09
CA ASP A 91 15.72 -4.66 9.98
C ASP A 91 14.42 -5.08 9.28
N SER A 92 13.86 -4.15 8.50
CA SER A 92 12.56 -4.36 7.85
C SER A 92 12.57 -5.48 6.80
N PHE A 93 13.71 -5.78 6.18
CA PHE A 93 13.84 -6.86 5.20
C PHE A 93 13.81 -8.22 5.89
N GLN A 94 14.46 -8.37 7.04
CA GLN A 94 14.42 -9.60 7.84
C GLN A 94 12.98 -9.93 8.26
N VAL A 95 12.24 -8.93 8.75
CA VAL A 95 10.82 -9.11 9.13
C VAL A 95 9.98 -9.51 7.92
N ALA A 96 10.17 -8.84 6.78
CA ALA A 96 9.41 -9.15 5.56
C ALA A 96 9.74 -10.55 5.01
N ASP A 97 11.00 -10.96 5.06
CA ASP A 97 11.43 -12.28 4.62
C ASP A 97 10.81 -13.39 5.48
N LEU A 98 10.83 -13.25 6.80
CA LEU A 98 10.17 -14.19 7.72
C LEU A 98 8.66 -14.26 7.49
N LEU A 99 7.98 -13.12 7.36
CA LEU A 99 6.55 -13.07 7.07
C LEU A 99 6.19 -13.79 5.77
N ASN A 100 6.97 -13.56 4.72
CA ASN A 100 6.75 -14.19 3.42
C ASN A 100 7.02 -15.70 3.46
N ASN A 101 8.18 -16.11 4.00
CA ASN A 101 8.63 -17.50 3.88
C ASN A 101 7.99 -18.46 4.90
N LYS A 102 7.62 -17.95 6.09
CA LYS A 102 7.06 -18.78 7.17
C LYS A 102 5.54 -18.67 7.30
N TYR A 103 4.97 -17.53 6.95
CA TYR A 103 3.56 -17.24 7.19
C TYR A 103 2.76 -16.97 5.91
N ASP A 104 3.40 -16.98 4.72
CA ASP A 104 2.77 -16.63 3.42
C ASP A 104 2.09 -15.25 3.45
N ILE A 105 2.73 -14.29 4.14
CA ILE A 105 2.24 -12.92 4.26
C ILE A 105 3.11 -11.98 3.43
N ALA A 106 2.55 -11.42 2.36
CA ALA A 106 3.19 -10.40 1.56
C ALA A 106 3.10 -9.02 2.22
N ILE A 107 4.25 -8.39 2.45
CA ILE A 107 4.34 -7.07 3.06
C ILE A 107 5.36 -6.19 2.33
N ARG A 108 5.26 -4.89 2.49
CA ARG A 108 6.26 -3.98 1.96
C ARG A 108 7.24 -3.50 3.03
N CYS A 109 8.54 -3.53 2.72
CA CYS A 109 9.62 -3.10 3.60
C CYS A 109 10.59 -2.14 2.91
N GLY A 110 11.52 -1.56 3.67
CA GLY A 110 12.56 -0.67 3.17
C GLY A 110 12.19 0.81 3.27
N THR A 111 12.65 1.63 2.31
CA THR A 111 12.58 3.10 2.37
C THR A 111 11.35 3.72 1.70
N HIS A 112 10.50 2.92 1.06
CA HIS A 112 9.22 3.35 0.45
C HIS A 112 9.29 4.59 -0.45
N CYS A 113 10.46 4.89 -1.05
CA CYS A 113 10.70 6.11 -1.82
C CYS A 113 10.48 7.42 -1.01
N ALA A 114 10.68 7.38 0.31
CA ALA A 114 10.45 8.49 1.24
C ALA A 114 11.70 8.83 2.08
N PRO A 115 12.84 9.21 1.47
CA PRO A 115 14.10 9.36 2.16
C PRO A 115 14.06 10.38 3.31
N LEU A 116 13.35 11.49 3.14
CA LEU A 116 13.23 12.53 4.16
C LEU A 116 12.45 12.04 5.40
N MET A 117 11.43 11.20 5.19
CA MET A 117 10.69 10.58 6.28
C MET A 117 11.59 9.64 7.09
N HIS A 118 12.41 8.82 6.42
CA HIS A 118 13.35 7.93 7.09
C HIS A 118 14.45 8.67 7.85
N GLN A 119 14.90 9.83 7.35
CA GLN A 119 15.81 10.71 8.08
C GLN A 119 15.15 11.23 9.36
N HIS A 120 13.91 11.72 9.27
CA HIS A 120 13.17 12.23 10.42
C HIS A 120 12.88 11.14 11.47
N LEU A 121 12.54 9.94 11.05
CA LEU A 121 12.24 8.79 11.94
C LEU A 121 13.50 8.02 12.38
N ASN A 122 14.71 8.42 11.94
CA ASN A 122 15.95 7.69 12.20
C ASN A 122 15.95 6.22 11.75
N THR A 123 15.25 5.92 10.64
CA THR A 123 15.10 4.57 10.10
C THR A 123 15.80 4.37 8.74
N VAL A 124 16.76 5.23 8.39
CA VAL A 124 17.50 5.16 7.12
C VAL A 124 18.17 3.80 6.92
N LYS A 125 18.72 3.21 8.00
CA LYS A 125 19.44 1.93 7.92
C LYS A 125 18.51 0.73 8.04
N SER A 126 17.54 0.78 8.95
CA SER A 126 16.63 -0.35 9.21
C SER A 126 15.48 -0.46 8.21
N GLY A 127 15.18 0.63 7.49
CA GLY A 127 13.90 0.72 6.79
C GLY A 127 12.71 0.70 7.74
N ILE A 128 11.52 0.51 7.19
CA ILE A 128 10.26 0.34 7.94
C ILE A 128 9.45 -0.77 7.27
N VAL A 129 8.73 -1.55 8.05
CA VAL A 129 7.69 -2.47 7.58
C VAL A 129 6.38 -1.72 7.48
N ARG A 130 5.68 -1.84 6.34
CA ARG A 130 4.42 -1.16 6.07
C ARG A 130 3.30 -2.15 5.75
N VAL A 131 2.28 -2.17 6.58
CA VAL A 131 1.00 -2.84 6.31
C VAL A 131 0.08 -1.87 5.59
N SER A 132 -0.57 -2.32 4.53
CA SER A 132 -1.60 -1.56 3.80
C SER A 132 -2.84 -2.45 3.70
N LEU A 133 -3.90 -2.08 4.41
CA LEU A 133 -5.15 -2.82 4.44
C LEU A 133 -6.13 -2.31 3.40
N SER A 134 -6.98 -3.20 2.93
CA SER A 134 -8.11 -2.89 2.07
C SER A 134 -9.40 -3.49 2.63
N PHE A 135 -10.52 -3.11 2.05
CA PHE A 135 -11.82 -3.70 2.38
C PHE A 135 -11.94 -5.19 1.98
N MET A 136 -10.94 -5.74 1.30
CA MET A 136 -10.89 -7.17 0.97
C MET A 136 -10.24 -8.01 2.05
N ASN A 137 -9.52 -7.38 3.00
CA ASN A 137 -8.93 -8.10 4.11
C ASN A 137 -10.00 -8.48 5.15
N THR A 138 -9.77 -9.58 5.84
CA THR A 138 -10.63 -10.05 6.91
C THR A 138 -10.02 -9.82 8.28
N LYS A 139 -10.84 -9.87 9.32
CA LYS A 139 -10.39 -9.76 10.70
C LYS A 139 -9.53 -10.96 11.11
N GLU A 140 -9.82 -12.13 10.57
CA GLU A 140 -9.08 -13.37 10.78
C GLU A 140 -7.66 -13.28 10.22
N GLU A 141 -7.49 -12.68 9.02
CA GLU A 141 -6.17 -12.41 8.45
C GLU A 141 -5.37 -11.46 9.33
N ILE A 142 -6.00 -10.41 9.88
CA ILE A 142 -5.33 -9.48 10.79
C ILE A 142 -4.94 -10.17 12.10
N GLN A 143 -5.78 -11.04 12.65
CA GLN A 143 -5.44 -11.83 13.84
C GLN A 143 -4.24 -12.74 13.58
N PHE A 144 -4.21 -13.40 12.43
CA PHE A 144 -3.10 -14.25 12.01
C PHE A 144 -1.80 -13.43 11.86
N PHE A 145 -1.89 -12.25 11.25
CA PHE A 145 -0.75 -11.33 11.14
C PHE A 145 -0.21 -10.90 12.51
N ILE A 146 -1.08 -10.50 13.44
CA ILE A 146 -0.67 -10.11 14.82
C ILE A 146 0.04 -11.27 15.51
N LYS A 147 -0.48 -12.50 15.36
CA LYS A 147 0.15 -13.70 15.90
C LYS A 147 1.53 -13.92 15.32
N ALA A 148 1.68 -13.82 13.98
CA ALA A 148 2.97 -13.96 13.30
C ALA A 148 4.00 -12.92 13.79
N ILE A 149 3.60 -11.65 13.93
CA ILE A 149 4.48 -10.60 14.47
C ILE A 149 4.90 -10.90 15.91
N LYS A 150 4.01 -11.40 16.73
CA LYS A 150 4.35 -11.79 18.10
C LYS A 150 5.38 -12.91 18.12
N GLU A 151 5.17 -13.99 17.38
CA GLU A 151 6.11 -15.12 17.27
C GLU A 151 7.48 -14.67 16.75
N ILE A 152 7.52 -13.83 15.72
CA ILE A 152 8.77 -13.26 15.19
C ILE A 152 9.47 -12.40 16.26
N SER A 153 8.74 -11.56 16.98
CA SER A 153 9.31 -10.67 17.99
C SER A 153 9.87 -11.42 19.21
N GLU A 154 9.36 -12.61 19.49
CA GLU A 154 9.82 -13.51 20.58
C GLU A 154 10.92 -14.47 20.12
N GLY A 155 11.31 -14.48 18.84
CA GLY A 155 12.28 -15.42 18.27
C GLY A 155 11.75 -16.85 18.09
N ASN A 156 10.43 -17.04 18.14
CA ASN A 156 9.76 -18.35 18.09
C ASN A 156 9.39 -18.79 16.66
N TYR A 157 10.23 -18.53 15.69
CA TYR A 157 9.95 -18.80 14.25
C TYR A 157 10.80 -19.93 13.64
N ASP A 158 11.60 -20.65 14.46
CA ASP A 158 12.48 -21.74 13.99
C ASP A 158 11.84 -23.14 14.03
N ASN A 159 10.53 -23.24 14.29
CA ASN A 159 9.80 -24.51 14.34
C ASN A 159 9.05 -24.83 13.06
#